data_2664872d33f00c776089a915c38308e6
#
_entry.id   2664872d33f00c776089a915c38308e6
#
_cell.length_a   1.000
_cell.length_b   1.000
_cell.length_c   1.000
_cell.angle_alpha   90.00
_cell.angle_beta   90.00
_cell.angle_gamma   90.00
#
_symmetry.space_group_name_H-M   'P 1'
#
loop_
_entity.id
_entity.type
_entity.pdbx_description
1 polymer ?
#
loop_
_entity_poly.entity_id
_entity_poly.type
_entity_poly.pdbx_seq_one_letter_code
_entity_poly.pdbx_strand_id
1 'polypeptide(L)'
;MSEATGKKAVLQLDGKEIELPIYSGTLGPDVIDVKDVLAAGHFTFDPGFMATAACESKITFIDGNKGVLLHRGYPIDQLATKADYLETCYLLLNGELPTAEQKADFDAKVRNHTMVHDQVKRFYNGFRRDAHPMAIVVGVVGALSAVYHNNLDIEDVNHREITAIRLIAKIPTLAAWSYKYTVGQPFVYPRNDLSYAENFLYMMFATPADRDYKVNPILAKAMDRIFTLHPAHEQHAYTST
;
A
#
# COMPACT_ATOMS: atom_id res chain seq x y z
N MET A 1 8.46 -17.53 7.78
CA MET A 1 7.48 -18.56 8.17
C MET A 1 7.51 -18.66 9.68
N SER A 2 6.33 -18.62 10.31
CA SER A 2 6.23 -18.94 11.72
C SER A 2 6.73 -20.38 11.93
N GLU A 3 7.59 -20.58 12.91
CA GLU A 3 8.12 -21.90 13.22
C GLU A 3 7.22 -22.57 14.28
N ALA A 4 6.90 -23.84 14.06
CA ALA A 4 6.23 -24.62 15.08
C ALA A 4 7.15 -24.76 16.29
N THR A 5 6.72 -24.26 17.45
CA THR A 5 7.54 -24.25 18.68
C THR A 5 7.69 -25.63 19.29
N GLY A 6 6.95 -26.64 18.81
CA GLY A 6 6.79 -27.94 19.46
C GLY A 6 5.91 -27.89 20.72
N LYS A 7 5.52 -26.69 21.18
CA LYS A 7 4.57 -26.50 22.28
C LYS A 7 3.15 -26.68 21.79
N LYS A 8 2.26 -27.09 22.67
CA LYS A 8 0.83 -27.22 22.40
C LYS A 8 0.04 -26.56 23.52
N ALA A 9 -1.04 -25.88 23.14
CA ALA A 9 -2.09 -25.53 24.08
C ALA A 9 -3.10 -26.69 24.14
N VAL A 10 -3.71 -26.91 25.27
CA VAL A 10 -4.77 -27.92 25.43
C VAL A 10 -6.06 -27.20 25.74
N LEU A 11 -7.05 -27.37 24.88
CA LEU A 11 -8.41 -26.88 25.09
C LEU A 11 -9.31 -28.03 25.51
N GLN A 12 -9.97 -27.91 26.65
CA GLN A 12 -10.94 -28.91 27.13
C GLN A 12 -12.35 -28.44 26.76
N LEU A 13 -13.04 -29.22 25.93
CA LEU A 13 -14.42 -28.98 25.51
C LEU A 13 -15.24 -30.29 25.66
N ASP A 14 -16.34 -30.22 26.39
CA ASP A 14 -17.27 -31.33 26.54
C ASP A 14 -16.61 -32.66 26.99
N GLY A 15 -15.60 -32.56 27.87
CA GLY A 15 -14.86 -33.71 28.37
C GLY A 15 -13.82 -34.27 27.38
N LYS A 16 -13.60 -33.62 26.25
CA LYS A 16 -12.55 -33.98 25.30
C LYS A 16 -11.41 -32.95 25.36
N GLU A 17 -10.19 -33.41 25.14
CA GLU A 17 -9.02 -32.60 25.03
C GLU A 17 -8.68 -32.40 23.54
N ILE A 18 -8.46 -31.13 23.14
CA ILE A 18 -8.03 -30.75 21.80
C ILE A 18 -6.65 -30.14 21.96
N GLU A 19 -5.66 -30.73 21.33
CA GLU A 19 -4.31 -30.19 21.27
C GLU A 19 -4.20 -29.18 20.12
N LEU A 20 -3.79 -27.93 20.43
CA LEU A 20 -3.68 -26.84 19.49
C LEU A 20 -2.19 -26.47 19.32
N PRO A 21 -1.65 -26.49 18.10
CA PRO A 21 -0.26 -26.10 17.84
C PRO A 21 -0.01 -24.64 18.22
N ILE A 22 1.19 -24.35 18.72
CA ILE A 22 1.67 -23.00 19.00
C ILE A 22 2.76 -22.65 18.01
N TYR A 23 2.60 -21.51 17.33
CA TYR A 23 3.60 -20.95 16.42
C TYR A 23 4.20 -19.69 17.01
N SER A 24 5.49 -19.49 16.75
CA SER A 24 6.22 -18.27 17.13
C SER A 24 6.65 -17.53 15.88
N GLY A 25 6.37 -16.24 15.84
CA GLY A 25 6.92 -15.34 14.80
C GLY A 25 8.31 -14.86 15.19
N THR A 26 9.00 -14.20 14.26
CA THR A 26 10.30 -13.53 14.55
C THR A 26 10.11 -12.40 15.57
N LEU A 27 8.98 -11.74 15.53
CA LEU A 27 8.57 -10.66 16.44
C LEU A 27 7.09 -10.86 16.81
N GLY A 28 6.73 -10.37 17.99
CA GLY A 28 5.34 -10.44 18.49
C GLY A 28 5.09 -11.63 19.43
N PRO A 29 3.86 -11.78 19.91
CA PRO A 29 3.46 -12.88 20.77
C PRO A 29 3.36 -14.22 20.00
N ASP A 30 3.47 -15.33 20.73
CA ASP A 30 3.14 -16.65 20.19
C ASP A 30 1.66 -16.71 19.81
N VAL A 31 1.33 -17.49 18.79
CA VAL A 31 -0.05 -17.67 18.31
C VAL A 31 -0.47 -19.13 18.45
N ILE A 32 -1.75 -19.35 18.80
CA ILE A 32 -2.37 -20.67 18.92
C ILE A 32 -3.18 -20.92 17.64
N ASP A 33 -2.88 -21.98 16.92
CA ASP A 33 -3.66 -22.40 15.75
C ASP A 33 -4.98 -23.03 16.22
N VAL A 34 -6.08 -22.36 15.95
CA VAL A 34 -7.42 -22.78 16.41
C VAL A 34 -8.21 -23.58 15.37
N LYS A 35 -7.60 -24.00 14.26
CA LYS A 35 -8.32 -24.72 13.18
C LYS A 35 -9.01 -26.00 13.67
N ASP A 36 -8.41 -26.72 14.64
CA ASP A 36 -8.94 -28.00 15.17
C ASP A 36 -10.15 -27.79 16.08
N VAL A 37 -10.39 -26.56 16.57
CA VAL A 37 -11.61 -26.17 17.28
C VAL A 37 -12.82 -26.26 16.35
N LEU A 38 -12.67 -25.87 15.08
CA LEU A 38 -13.69 -25.99 14.05
C LEU A 38 -14.01 -27.47 13.78
N ALA A 39 -12.99 -28.33 13.71
CA ALA A 39 -13.17 -29.76 13.52
C ALA A 39 -13.94 -30.45 14.70
N ALA A 40 -13.84 -29.86 15.90
CA ALA A 40 -14.60 -30.27 17.08
C ALA A 40 -16.05 -29.72 17.12
N GLY A 41 -16.46 -28.96 16.09
CA GLY A 41 -17.81 -28.40 15.98
C GLY A 41 -18.03 -27.05 16.67
N HIS A 42 -16.97 -26.36 17.03
CA HIS A 42 -17.03 -25.05 17.70
C HIS A 42 -16.36 -23.94 16.88
N PHE A 43 -16.86 -22.72 17.04
CA PHE A 43 -16.24 -21.49 16.49
C PHE A 43 -15.63 -20.67 17.63
N THR A 44 -14.54 -19.96 17.32
CA THR A 44 -14.04 -18.91 18.20
C THR A 44 -14.82 -17.61 17.97
N PHE A 45 -15.04 -16.82 19.03
CA PHE A 45 -15.76 -15.56 18.93
C PHE A 45 -14.84 -14.40 19.37
N ASP A 46 -14.41 -13.62 18.41
CA ASP A 46 -13.58 -12.42 18.60
C ASP A 46 -13.97 -11.34 17.59
N PRO A 47 -15.11 -10.63 17.80
CA PRO A 47 -15.69 -9.70 16.83
C PRO A 47 -14.79 -8.49 16.51
N GLY A 48 -13.82 -8.20 17.36
CA GLY A 48 -12.88 -7.08 17.16
C GLY A 48 -11.49 -7.52 16.72
N PHE A 49 -11.26 -8.80 16.49
CA PHE A 49 -9.92 -9.37 16.22
C PHE A 49 -8.87 -8.94 17.26
N MET A 50 -9.30 -8.75 18.52
CA MET A 50 -8.44 -8.23 19.60
C MET A 50 -7.41 -9.25 20.07
N ALA A 51 -7.72 -10.56 19.93
CA ALA A 51 -6.86 -11.66 20.33
C ALA A 51 -6.61 -12.66 19.20
N THR A 52 -7.01 -12.31 17.97
CA THR A 52 -6.93 -13.21 16.80
C THR A 52 -5.88 -12.73 15.83
N ALA A 53 -4.88 -13.57 15.57
CA ALA A 53 -3.96 -13.39 14.44
C ALA A 53 -4.61 -13.93 13.17
N ALA A 54 -5.12 -13.04 12.33
CA ALA A 54 -5.85 -13.42 11.11
C ALA A 54 -4.92 -13.90 9.97
N CYS A 55 -3.65 -13.48 9.98
CA CYS A 55 -2.68 -13.86 8.96
C CYS A 55 -1.23 -13.72 9.44
N GLU A 56 -0.33 -14.29 8.67
CA GLU A 56 1.11 -14.08 8.81
C GLU A 56 1.57 -12.97 7.84
N SER A 57 2.31 -11.98 8.35
CA SER A 57 2.92 -10.92 7.54
C SER A 57 4.43 -10.89 7.72
N LYS A 58 5.16 -10.74 6.59
CA LYS A 58 6.61 -10.47 6.56
C LYS A 58 6.93 -9.02 6.20
N ILE A 59 5.91 -8.20 6.04
CA ILE A 59 6.05 -6.86 5.48
C ILE A 59 6.13 -5.82 6.58
N THR A 60 5.19 -5.84 7.51
CA THR A 60 5.06 -4.80 8.53
C THR A 60 4.92 -5.42 9.92
N PHE A 61 5.60 -4.83 10.90
CA PHE A 61 5.38 -5.10 12.32
C PHE A 61 5.04 -3.81 13.04
N ILE A 62 3.95 -3.83 13.82
CA ILE A 62 3.50 -2.71 14.64
C ILE A 62 3.36 -3.14 16.10
N ASP A 63 3.97 -2.41 17.01
CA ASP A 63 3.69 -2.45 18.45
C ASP A 63 3.27 -1.05 18.89
N GLY A 64 1.97 -0.81 18.90
CA GLY A 64 1.40 0.51 19.25
C GLY A 64 1.68 0.92 20.69
N ASN A 65 1.83 -0.04 21.62
CA ASN A 65 2.14 0.26 23.01
C ASN A 65 3.57 0.75 23.21
N LYS A 66 4.49 0.25 22.40
CA LYS A 66 5.91 0.66 22.42
C LYS A 66 6.24 1.73 21.38
N GLY A 67 5.30 2.07 20.51
CA GLY A 67 5.54 3.02 19.42
C GLY A 67 6.55 2.49 18.38
N VAL A 68 6.53 1.19 18.11
CA VAL A 68 7.44 0.56 17.16
C VAL A 68 6.69 0.25 15.86
N LEU A 69 7.25 0.73 14.75
CA LEU A 69 6.82 0.39 13.40
C LEU A 69 8.03 -0.02 12.57
N LEU A 70 7.99 -1.23 12.03
CA LEU A 70 9.04 -1.76 11.16
C LEU A 70 8.44 -2.15 9.81
N HIS A 71 9.15 -1.80 8.73
CA HIS A 71 8.87 -2.28 7.38
C HIS A 71 10.00 -3.22 6.94
N ARG A 72 9.70 -4.50 6.73
CA ARG A 72 10.70 -5.54 6.43
C ARG A 72 11.85 -5.56 7.44
N GLY A 73 11.60 -5.19 8.70
CA GLY A 73 12.60 -5.08 9.76
C GLY A 73 13.29 -3.73 9.88
N TYR A 74 13.11 -2.81 8.93
CA TYR A 74 13.67 -1.47 8.99
C TYR A 74 12.78 -0.52 9.79
N PRO A 75 13.32 0.20 10.79
CA PRO A 75 12.54 1.17 11.57
C PRO A 75 12.07 2.35 10.71
N ILE A 76 10.82 2.76 10.94
CA ILE A 76 10.18 3.83 10.16
C ILE A 76 10.90 5.18 10.27
N ASP A 77 11.47 5.50 11.41
CA ASP A 77 12.24 6.72 11.64
C ASP A 77 13.51 6.77 10.78
N GLN A 78 14.15 5.61 10.57
CA GLN A 78 15.30 5.49 9.68
C GLN A 78 14.89 5.61 8.21
N LEU A 79 13.82 4.95 7.80
CA LEU A 79 13.29 5.07 6.44
C LEU A 79 12.89 6.51 6.12
N ALA A 80 12.13 7.17 7.00
CA ALA A 80 11.68 8.55 6.80
C ALA A 80 12.82 9.57 6.75
N THR A 81 13.99 9.25 7.33
CA THR A 81 15.13 10.18 7.35
C THR A 81 16.18 9.90 6.28
N LYS A 82 16.38 8.63 5.89
CA LYS A 82 17.49 8.18 5.04
C LYS A 82 17.07 7.65 3.67
N ALA A 83 15.82 7.21 3.52
CA ALA A 83 15.26 6.71 2.27
C ALA A 83 14.27 7.72 1.67
N ASP A 84 13.95 7.57 0.40
CA ASP A 84 12.79 8.20 -0.24
C ASP A 84 11.59 7.23 -0.33
N TYR A 85 10.46 7.75 -0.78
CA TYR A 85 9.24 6.94 -0.88
C TYR A 85 9.39 5.77 -1.85
N LEU A 86 10.05 5.94 -3.00
CA LEU A 86 10.22 4.86 -3.97
C LEU A 86 11.18 3.78 -3.47
N GLU A 87 12.21 4.12 -2.69
CA GLU A 87 13.05 3.14 -2.00
C GLU A 87 12.24 2.32 -0.99
N THR A 88 11.32 2.96 -0.29
CA THR A 88 10.41 2.27 0.63
C THR A 88 9.42 1.38 -0.11
N CYS A 89 8.87 1.82 -1.26
CA CYS A 89 8.03 0.97 -2.12
C CYS A 89 8.81 -0.25 -2.61
N TYR A 90 10.04 -0.06 -3.05
CA TYR A 90 10.91 -1.15 -3.49
C TYR A 90 11.15 -2.15 -2.35
N LEU A 91 11.48 -1.67 -1.16
CA LEU A 91 11.68 -2.49 0.04
C LEU A 91 10.46 -3.36 0.34
N LEU A 92 9.27 -2.77 0.33
CA LEU A 92 8.03 -3.50 0.63
C LEU A 92 7.74 -4.59 -0.41
N LEU A 93 7.98 -4.31 -1.69
CA LEU A 93 7.75 -5.25 -2.79
C LEU A 93 8.80 -6.36 -2.84
N ASN A 94 10.09 -6.02 -2.66
CA ASN A 94 11.20 -6.93 -2.92
C ASN A 94 11.85 -7.51 -1.64
N GLY A 95 11.58 -6.94 -0.47
CA GLY A 95 12.04 -7.46 0.82
C GLY A 95 13.33 -6.82 1.36
N GLU A 96 14.11 -6.16 0.51
CA GLU A 96 15.37 -5.48 0.86
C GLU A 96 15.43 -4.09 0.20
N LEU A 97 16.22 -3.19 0.77
CA LEU A 97 16.47 -1.87 0.16
C LEU A 97 17.21 -2.03 -1.18
N PRO A 98 16.91 -1.19 -2.17
CA PRO A 98 17.53 -1.28 -3.48
C PRO A 98 19.02 -0.87 -3.44
N THR A 99 19.83 -1.51 -4.26
CA THR A 99 21.13 -0.95 -4.67
C THR A 99 20.92 0.30 -5.52
N ALA A 100 21.98 1.09 -5.73
CA ALA A 100 21.87 2.29 -6.58
C ALA A 100 21.38 1.99 -8.01
N GLU A 101 21.78 0.86 -8.58
CA GLU A 101 21.35 0.41 -9.90
C GLU A 101 19.87 -0.01 -9.90
N GLN A 102 19.47 -0.82 -8.92
CA GLN A 102 18.07 -1.24 -8.75
C GLN A 102 17.14 -0.05 -8.51
N LYS A 103 17.59 0.93 -7.71
CA LYS A 103 16.82 2.16 -7.51
C LYS A 103 16.63 2.91 -8.82
N ALA A 104 17.70 3.12 -9.58
CA ALA A 104 17.63 3.83 -10.85
C ALA A 104 16.68 3.15 -11.85
N ASP A 105 16.71 1.81 -11.93
CA ASP A 105 15.79 1.02 -12.77
C ASP A 105 14.34 1.15 -12.28
N PHE A 106 14.09 1.01 -10.98
CA PHE A 106 12.76 1.12 -10.40
C PHE A 106 12.18 2.53 -10.58
N ASP A 107 12.97 3.57 -10.34
CA ASP A 107 12.57 4.97 -10.56
C ASP A 107 12.21 5.21 -12.03
N ALA A 108 13.00 4.65 -12.97
CA ALA A 108 12.72 4.75 -14.40
C ALA A 108 11.45 4.00 -14.78
N LYS A 109 11.22 2.80 -14.23
CA LYS A 109 9.98 2.04 -14.44
C LYS A 109 8.76 2.82 -13.96
N VAL A 110 8.78 3.35 -12.73
CA VAL A 110 7.67 4.14 -12.17
C VAL A 110 7.44 5.39 -13.02
N ARG A 111 8.50 6.14 -13.35
CA ARG A 111 8.44 7.37 -14.15
C ARG A 111 7.80 7.16 -15.51
N ASN A 112 8.13 6.06 -16.18
CA ASN A 112 7.59 5.74 -17.50
C ASN A 112 6.12 5.26 -17.47
N HIS A 113 5.54 5.03 -16.29
CA HIS A 113 4.16 4.57 -16.14
C HIS A 113 3.23 5.61 -15.52
N THR A 114 3.67 6.86 -15.29
CA THR A 114 2.88 7.92 -14.64
C THR A 114 1.69 8.39 -15.48
N MET A 115 1.81 8.33 -16.80
CA MET A 115 0.74 8.75 -17.72
C MET A 115 -0.47 7.82 -17.62
N VAL A 116 -1.64 8.42 -17.53
CA VAL A 116 -2.94 7.73 -17.51
C VAL A 116 -3.54 7.77 -18.91
N HIS A 117 -4.23 6.70 -19.30
CA HIS A 117 -4.92 6.64 -20.60
C HIS A 117 -5.94 7.77 -20.71
N ASP A 118 -5.96 8.48 -21.83
CA ASP A 118 -6.77 9.71 -22.00
C ASP A 118 -8.25 9.50 -21.81
N GLN A 119 -8.77 8.32 -22.12
CA GLN A 119 -10.18 7.98 -21.89
C GLN A 119 -10.60 8.01 -20.41
N VAL A 120 -9.65 7.82 -19.47
CA VAL A 120 -9.92 7.90 -18.04
C VAL A 120 -10.44 9.30 -17.65
N LYS A 121 -10.05 10.36 -18.36
CA LYS A 121 -10.59 11.70 -18.14
C LYS A 121 -12.11 11.77 -18.29
N ARG A 122 -12.67 11.00 -19.23
CA ARG A 122 -14.13 10.99 -19.45
C ARG A 122 -14.86 10.39 -18.26
N PHE A 123 -14.21 9.50 -17.52
CA PHE A 123 -14.77 8.88 -16.33
C PHE A 123 -15.02 9.90 -15.22
N TYR A 124 -14.15 10.92 -15.11
CA TYR A 124 -14.35 12.02 -14.15
C TYR A 124 -15.66 12.77 -14.38
N ASN A 125 -16.10 12.92 -15.62
CA ASN A 125 -17.34 13.62 -15.96
C ASN A 125 -18.62 12.96 -15.41
N GLY A 126 -18.51 11.70 -14.97
CA GLY A 126 -19.61 10.97 -14.32
C GLY A 126 -19.77 11.32 -12.83
N PHE A 127 -18.83 11.99 -12.21
CA PHE A 127 -18.90 12.38 -10.81
C PHE A 127 -19.51 13.77 -10.64
N ARG A 128 -20.16 13.98 -9.50
CA ARG A 128 -20.55 15.32 -9.08
C ARG A 128 -19.32 16.13 -8.70
N ARG A 129 -19.32 17.44 -8.99
CA ARG A 129 -18.21 18.33 -8.65
C ARG A 129 -17.97 18.48 -7.15
N ASP A 130 -19.02 18.32 -6.34
CA ASP A 130 -19.00 18.36 -4.89
C ASP A 130 -18.72 17.00 -4.25
N ALA A 131 -18.39 15.97 -5.04
CA ALA A 131 -18.00 14.67 -4.54
C ALA A 131 -16.67 14.76 -3.79
N HIS A 132 -16.52 13.99 -2.71
CA HIS A 132 -15.26 13.93 -1.97
C HIS A 132 -14.15 13.37 -2.88
N PRO A 133 -12.96 14.01 -2.97
CA PRO A 133 -11.88 13.58 -3.87
C PRO A 133 -11.51 12.09 -3.72
N MET A 134 -11.53 11.56 -2.49
CA MET A 134 -11.24 10.14 -2.26
C MET A 134 -12.28 9.20 -2.87
N ALA A 135 -13.57 9.59 -2.88
CA ALA A 135 -14.61 8.80 -3.55
C ALA A 135 -14.36 8.75 -5.07
N ILE A 136 -13.90 9.87 -5.64
CA ILE A 136 -13.50 9.92 -7.06
C ILE A 136 -12.29 9.01 -7.28
N VAL A 137 -11.25 9.08 -6.43
CA VAL A 137 -10.05 8.22 -6.54
C VAL A 137 -10.44 6.74 -6.53
N VAL A 138 -11.30 6.30 -5.61
CA VAL A 138 -11.79 4.91 -5.57
C VAL A 138 -12.41 4.50 -6.89
N GLY A 139 -13.30 5.34 -7.43
CA GLY A 139 -13.98 5.05 -8.71
C GLY A 139 -13.02 4.97 -9.89
N VAL A 140 -12.07 5.91 -10.01
CA VAL A 140 -11.13 5.94 -11.15
C VAL A 140 -10.04 4.88 -11.03
N VAL A 141 -9.62 4.49 -9.82
CA VAL A 141 -8.72 3.34 -9.63
C VAL A 141 -9.41 2.05 -10.08
N GLY A 142 -10.69 1.86 -9.71
CA GLY A 142 -11.47 0.74 -10.22
C GLY A 142 -11.58 0.73 -11.75
N ALA A 143 -11.73 1.89 -12.38
CA ALA A 143 -11.79 2.01 -13.83
C ALA A 143 -10.48 1.62 -14.54
N LEU A 144 -9.32 1.66 -13.87
CA LEU A 144 -8.05 1.21 -14.45
C LEU A 144 -8.08 -0.28 -14.83
N SER A 145 -8.84 -1.10 -14.10
CA SER A 145 -8.98 -2.53 -14.42
C SER A 145 -9.56 -2.76 -15.83
N ALA A 146 -10.48 -1.90 -16.26
CA ALA A 146 -11.03 -1.96 -17.62
C ALA A 146 -10.04 -1.53 -18.71
N VAL A 147 -9.06 -0.67 -18.36
CA VAL A 147 -8.01 -0.22 -19.29
C VAL A 147 -6.88 -1.24 -19.40
N TYR A 148 -6.55 -1.92 -18.31
CA TYR A 148 -5.42 -2.86 -18.21
C TYR A 148 -5.86 -4.32 -18.01
N HIS A 149 -7.03 -4.70 -18.52
CA HIS A 149 -7.65 -6.01 -18.31
C HIS A 149 -6.78 -7.22 -18.72
N ASN A 150 -5.80 -7.02 -19.60
CA ASN A 150 -4.89 -8.09 -20.06
C ASN A 150 -3.81 -8.49 -19.02
N ASN A 151 -3.68 -7.77 -17.91
CA ASN A 151 -2.62 -7.99 -16.91
C ASN A 151 -3.21 -8.10 -15.49
N LEU A 152 -4.33 -8.79 -15.33
CA LEU A 152 -5.04 -8.91 -14.05
C LEU A 152 -4.97 -10.32 -13.44
N ASP A 153 -4.19 -11.23 -14.01
CA ASP A 153 -3.98 -12.56 -13.45
C ASP A 153 -3.10 -12.44 -12.20
N ILE A 154 -3.71 -12.70 -11.04
CA ILE A 154 -3.04 -12.61 -9.73
C ILE A 154 -2.07 -13.77 -9.48
N GLU A 155 -2.17 -14.87 -10.22
CA GLU A 155 -1.26 -16.00 -10.11
C GLU A 155 0.03 -15.76 -10.94
N ASP A 156 -0.02 -14.90 -11.96
CA ASP A 156 1.15 -14.53 -12.74
C ASP A 156 1.99 -13.47 -12.01
N VAL A 157 3.25 -13.80 -11.72
CA VAL A 157 4.19 -12.92 -11.02
C VAL A 157 4.43 -11.63 -11.80
N ASN A 158 4.54 -11.71 -13.14
CA ASN A 158 4.79 -10.53 -13.97
C ASN A 158 3.57 -9.60 -14.00
N HIS A 159 2.36 -10.16 -14.00
CA HIS A 159 1.13 -9.37 -13.90
C HIS A 159 1.03 -8.66 -12.56
N ARG A 160 1.40 -9.32 -11.45
CA ARG A 160 1.45 -8.67 -10.13
C ARG A 160 2.47 -7.53 -10.09
N GLU A 161 3.69 -7.77 -10.59
CA GLU A 161 4.76 -6.77 -10.59
C GLU A 161 4.37 -5.54 -11.43
N ILE A 162 3.96 -5.72 -12.68
CA ILE A 162 3.58 -4.58 -13.54
C ILE A 162 2.35 -3.84 -13.03
N THR A 163 1.41 -4.54 -12.40
CA THR A 163 0.23 -3.92 -11.81
C THR A 163 0.60 -3.08 -10.58
N ALA A 164 1.48 -3.57 -9.72
CA ALA A 164 1.99 -2.81 -8.59
C ALA A 164 2.73 -1.54 -9.05
N ILE A 165 3.62 -1.65 -10.04
CA ILE A 165 4.33 -0.49 -10.61
C ILE A 165 3.35 0.52 -11.21
N ARG A 166 2.35 0.05 -11.97
CA ARG A 166 1.33 0.93 -12.57
C ARG A 166 0.49 1.65 -11.51
N LEU A 167 0.11 0.98 -10.43
CA LEU A 167 -0.64 1.61 -9.33
C LEU A 167 0.23 2.66 -8.63
N ILE A 168 1.45 2.33 -8.22
CA ILE A 168 2.38 3.28 -7.62
C ILE A 168 2.54 4.50 -8.52
N ALA A 169 2.77 4.30 -9.82
CA ALA A 169 3.03 5.38 -10.77
C ALA A 169 1.82 6.26 -11.05
N LYS A 170 0.60 5.69 -11.11
CA LYS A 170 -0.59 6.40 -11.60
C LYS A 170 -1.45 7.00 -10.50
N ILE A 171 -1.41 6.48 -9.29
CA ILE A 171 -2.23 6.99 -8.17
C ILE A 171 -1.98 8.49 -7.92
N PRO A 172 -0.75 9.03 -7.92
CA PRO A 172 -0.52 10.46 -7.79
C PRO A 172 -1.22 11.28 -8.86
N THR A 173 -1.18 10.83 -10.11
CA THR A 173 -1.87 11.51 -11.23
C THR A 173 -3.38 11.49 -11.02
N LEU A 174 -3.95 10.33 -10.67
CA LEU A 174 -5.39 10.20 -10.43
C LEU A 174 -5.84 11.04 -9.23
N ALA A 175 -5.08 11.05 -8.15
CA ALA A 175 -5.39 11.86 -6.97
C ALA A 175 -5.31 13.35 -7.25
N ALA A 176 -4.28 13.81 -7.96
CA ALA A 176 -4.13 15.20 -8.37
C ALA A 176 -5.28 15.64 -9.31
N TRP A 177 -5.66 14.79 -10.26
CA TRP A 177 -6.79 15.06 -11.15
C TRP A 177 -8.12 15.06 -10.41
N SER A 178 -8.30 14.21 -9.41
CA SER A 178 -9.50 14.22 -8.56
C SER A 178 -9.64 15.55 -7.83
N TYR A 179 -8.56 16.06 -7.26
CA TYR A 179 -8.53 17.39 -6.65
C TYR A 179 -8.82 18.49 -7.67
N LYS A 180 -8.13 18.49 -8.82
CA LYS A 180 -8.35 19.46 -9.90
C LYS A 180 -9.79 19.48 -10.39
N TYR A 181 -10.42 18.32 -10.49
CA TYR A 181 -11.82 18.18 -10.86
C TYR A 181 -12.74 18.85 -9.86
N THR A 182 -12.57 18.62 -8.55
CA THR A 182 -13.44 19.21 -7.51
C THR A 182 -13.31 20.73 -7.43
N VAL A 183 -12.10 21.28 -7.63
CA VAL A 183 -11.88 22.73 -7.62
C VAL A 183 -12.17 23.39 -8.97
N GLY A 184 -12.51 22.61 -10.01
CA GLY A 184 -12.85 23.11 -11.34
C GLY A 184 -11.67 23.67 -12.13
N GLN A 185 -10.47 23.13 -11.90
CA GLN A 185 -9.26 23.48 -12.62
C GLN A 185 -8.92 22.44 -13.71
N PRO A 186 -8.21 22.84 -14.78
CA PRO A 186 -7.78 21.90 -15.81
C PRO A 186 -6.78 20.89 -15.26
N PHE A 187 -6.83 19.66 -15.78
CA PHE A 187 -5.88 18.62 -15.43
C PHE A 187 -4.48 18.98 -15.90
N VAL A 188 -3.51 18.74 -15.01
CA VAL A 188 -2.08 18.88 -15.28
C VAL A 188 -1.47 17.50 -15.40
N TYR A 189 -0.64 17.31 -16.42
CA TYR A 189 -0.01 16.03 -16.70
C TYR A 189 1.32 15.87 -15.97
N PRO A 190 1.73 14.62 -15.70
CA PRO A 190 3.01 14.35 -15.06
C PRO A 190 4.18 14.77 -15.96
N ARG A 191 5.31 15.07 -15.33
CA ARG A 191 6.58 15.42 -15.96
C ARG A 191 7.66 14.40 -15.56
N ASN A 192 8.44 13.93 -16.52
CA ASN A 192 9.47 12.91 -16.27
C ASN A 192 10.78 13.48 -15.66
N ASP A 193 10.93 14.80 -15.61
CA ASP A 193 12.08 15.48 -15.03
C ASP A 193 11.93 15.79 -13.53
N LEU A 194 10.76 15.53 -12.96
CA LEU A 194 10.47 15.75 -11.55
C LEU A 194 10.56 14.44 -10.76
N SER A 195 10.93 14.53 -9.48
CA SER A 195 10.82 13.42 -8.54
C SER A 195 9.36 13.03 -8.29
N TYR A 196 9.12 11.90 -7.66
CA TYR A 196 7.77 11.39 -7.40
C TYR A 196 6.90 12.40 -6.63
N ALA A 197 7.42 12.92 -5.52
CA ALA A 197 6.69 13.89 -4.69
C ALA A 197 6.57 15.26 -5.36
N GLU A 198 7.61 15.72 -6.05
CA GLU A 198 7.54 16.96 -6.86
C GLU A 198 6.49 16.86 -7.94
N ASN A 199 6.42 15.73 -8.63
CA ASN A 199 5.48 15.50 -9.72
C ASN A 199 4.03 15.52 -9.20
N PHE A 200 3.78 14.89 -8.05
CA PHE A 200 2.48 14.96 -7.40
C PHE A 200 2.07 16.40 -7.07
N LEU A 201 2.94 17.17 -6.41
CA LEU A 201 2.67 18.56 -6.05
C LEU A 201 2.53 19.47 -7.30
N TYR A 202 3.33 19.21 -8.32
CA TYR A 202 3.21 19.89 -9.61
C TYR A 202 1.82 19.68 -10.22
N MET A 203 1.37 18.44 -10.33
CA MET A 203 0.04 18.12 -10.87
C MET A 203 -1.10 18.70 -10.03
N MET A 204 -0.92 18.78 -8.71
CA MET A 204 -1.92 19.35 -7.80
C MET A 204 -2.06 20.86 -7.96
N PHE A 205 -0.97 21.60 -8.06
CA PHE A 205 -0.96 23.06 -7.86
C PHE A 205 -0.59 23.87 -9.08
N ALA A 206 0.16 23.32 -10.05
CA ALA A 206 0.44 24.05 -11.29
C ALA A 206 -0.85 24.32 -12.08
N THR A 207 -0.87 25.44 -12.79
CA THR A 207 -1.95 25.80 -13.70
C THR A 207 -1.38 26.21 -15.06
N PRO A 208 -2.15 26.11 -16.16
CA PRO A 208 -1.69 26.57 -17.47
C PRO A 208 -1.37 28.07 -17.52
N ALA A 209 -1.89 28.85 -16.57
CA ALA A 209 -1.65 30.28 -16.46
C ALA A 209 -0.26 30.61 -15.90
N ASP A 210 0.30 29.73 -15.08
CA ASP A 210 1.66 29.86 -14.52
C ASP A 210 2.59 28.87 -15.23
N ARG A 211 3.22 29.31 -16.31
CA ARG A 211 4.12 28.49 -17.13
C ARG A 211 5.44 28.15 -16.45
N ASP A 212 5.85 28.97 -15.50
CA ASP A 212 7.12 28.83 -14.80
C ASP A 212 6.96 28.26 -13.39
N TYR A 213 5.79 27.67 -13.11
CA TYR A 213 5.52 27.07 -11.81
C TYR A 213 6.61 26.08 -11.40
N LYS A 214 7.21 26.32 -10.26
CA LYS A 214 8.22 25.45 -9.64
C LYS A 214 7.73 24.97 -8.30
N VAL A 215 7.86 23.68 -8.07
CA VAL A 215 7.56 23.09 -6.77
C VAL A 215 8.58 23.55 -5.75
N ASN A 216 8.10 23.94 -4.57
CA ASN A 216 8.99 24.28 -3.47
C ASN A 216 9.70 22.99 -2.98
N PRO A 217 11.04 22.92 -2.97
CA PRO A 217 11.78 21.72 -2.60
C PRO A 217 11.57 21.30 -1.15
N ILE A 218 11.26 22.24 -0.26
CA ILE A 218 10.94 21.92 1.15
C ILE A 218 9.60 21.16 1.21
N LEU A 219 8.59 21.60 0.45
CA LEU A 219 7.29 20.92 0.38
C LEU A 219 7.41 19.57 -0.30
N ALA A 220 8.22 19.45 -1.34
CA ALA A 220 8.48 18.16 -1.99
C ALA A 220 9.10 17.16 -1.04
N LYS A 221 10.11 17.56 -0.27
CA LYS A 221 10.75 16.72 0.74
C LYS A 221 9.78 16.35 1.88
N ALA A 222 8.94 17.28 2.31
CA ALA A 222 7.94 17.02 3.33
C ALA A 222 6.89 16.00 2.83
N MET A 223 6.43 16.15 1.58
CA MET A 223 5.47 15.24 0.97
C MET A 223 6.06 13.83 0.78
N ASP A 224 7.31 13.73 0.35
CA ASP A 224 7.99 12.44 0.22
C ASP A 224 8.07 11.70 1.56
N ARG A 225 8.36 12.41 2.64
CA ARG A 225 8.33 11.84 4.01
C ARG A 225 6.94 11.43 4.44
N ILE A 226 5.91 12.21 4.11
CA ILE A 226 4.51 11.86 4.40
C ILE A 226 4.15 10.56 3.67
N PHE A 227 4.51 10.41 2.41
CA PHE A 227 4.32 9.17 1.67
C PHE A 227 5.07 8.00 2.33
N THR A 228 6.33 8.22 2.72
CA THR A 228 7.15 7.20 3.40
C THR A 228 6.57 6.80 4.77
N LEU A 229 5.89 7.70 5.48
CA LEU A 229 5.22 7.39 6.74
C LEU A 229 3.89 6.63 6.56
N HIS A 230 3.35 6.59 5.34
CA HIS A 230 2.06 5.95 5.04
C HIS A 230 2.14 4.92 3.88
N PRO A 231 3.23 4.16 3.70
CA PRO A 231 3.38 3.28 2.53
C PRO A 231 2.56 1.98 2.67
N ALA A 232 2.20 1.62 3.90
CA ALA A 232 1.40 0.44 4.21
C ALA A 232 0.56 0.68 5.46
N HIS A 233 -0.66 0.14 5.44
CA HIS A 233 -1.61 0.14 6.57
C HIS A 233 -1.95 -1.30 7.01
N GLU A 234 -1.01 -2.24 6.85
CA GLU A 234 -1.22 -3.67 7.06
C GLU A 234 -2.33 -4.25 6.17
N GLN A 235 -2.87 -5.41 6.55
CA GLN A 235 -4.00 -5.98 5.82
C GLN A 235 -5.30 -5.29 6.21
N HIS A 236 -6.04 -4.84 5.21
CA HIS A 236 -7.41 -4.40 5.40
C HIS A 236 -8.36 -5.61 5.46
N ALA A 237 -9.51 -5.45 6.11
CA ALA A 237 -10.55 -6.48 6.18
C ALA A 237 -10.92 -7.07 4.81
N TYR A 238 -10.87 -6.26 3.75
CA TYR A 238 -11.15 -6.69 2.36
C TYR A 238 -10.11 -7.63 1.75
N THR A 239 -8.91 -7.70 2.30
CA THR A 239 -7.85 -8.58 1.82
C THR A 239 -7.71 -9.84 2.64
N SER A 240 -8.41 -9.92 3.78
CA SER A 240 -8.37 -11.03 4.71
C SER A 240 -9.64 -11.89 4.67
N THR A 241 -10.64 -11.49 3.93
CA THR A 241 -11.87 -12.22 3.62
C THR A 241 -11.86 -12.69 2.19
#